data_0874bf14b142ca13900dbb9e09cd7b6f
#
_entry.id   0874bf14b142ca13900dbb9e09cd7b6f
#
_cell.length_a   1.000
_cell.length_b   1.000
_cell.length_c   1.000
_cell.angle_alpha   90.00
_cell.angle_beta   90.00
_cell.angle_gamma   90.00
#
_symmetry.space_group_name_H-M   'P 1'
#
loop_
_entity.id
_entity.type
_entity.pdbx_description
1 polymer ?
#
loop_
_entity_poly.entity_id
_entity_poly.type
_entity_poly.pdbx_seq_one_letter_code
_entity_poly.pdbx_strand_id
1 'polypeptide(L)'
;FVIDGTVFDGYYYHDENGKFAAGNPHMVQIKNLSAPSEDGSGAEVSFDGCYMVNNLGKLSASPQVRYMDNLVVDKTTYNGLYYFDGYGKMITDPGIHYLNMNAAGQMFDGYYYFGGENGVLVQEEGTTPEGFPVDETGKVETKDLGMEGLETRLTELLGSYDGTWSVYVKDLTNDQEFDLGSQSLYSASLIKAFVMAQTYALSLIHI
;
A
#
# COMPACT_ATOMS: atom_id res chain seq x y z
N PHE A 1 19.53 17.20 6.49
CA PHE A 1 20.54 17.97 7.22
C PHE A 1 21.59 17.05 7.85
N VAL A 2 22.73 17.60 8.25
CA VAL A 2 23.85 16.83 8.80
C VAL A 2 24.19 17.39 10.19
N ILE A 3 24.28 16.50 11.19
CA ILE A 3 24.75 16.83 12.54
C ILE A 3 25.88 15.86 12.88
N ASP A 4 27.05 16.38 13.27
CA ASP A 4 28.23 15.59 13.66
C ASP A 4 28.57 14.46 12.67
N GLY A 5 28.47 14.75 11.37
CA GLY A 5 28.72 13.79 10.29
C GLY A 5 27.60 12.78 10.02
N THR A 6 26.53 12.78 10.80
CA THR A 6 25.34 11.96 10.56
C THR A 6 24.38 12.70 9.64
N VAL A 7 23.99 12.05 8.53
CA VAL A 7 22.99 12.58 7.61
C VAL A 7 21.60 12.22 8.15
N PHE A 8 20.76 13.23 8.31
CA PHE A 8 19.36 13.09 8.67
C PHE A 8 18.52 13.39 7.43
N ASP A 9 17.89 12.36 6.88
CA ASP A 9 16.96 12.39 5.78
C ASP A 9 15.67 11.64 6.19
N GLY A 10 14.52 12.01 5.69
CA GLY A 10 13.26 11.39 6.06
C GLY A 10 12.66 11.87 7.38
N TYR A 11 11.67 11.14 7.86
CA TYR A 11 10.93 11.48 9.06
C TYR A 11 11.53 10.80 10.29
N TYR A 12 11.70 11.59 11.37
CA TYR A 12 12.23 11.14 12.65
C TYR A 12 11.22 11.43 13.75
N TYR A 13 10.93 10.43 14.57
CA TYR A 13 10.07 10.59 15.73
C TYR A 13 10.89 10.99 16.95
N HIS A 14 10.43 12.03 17.64
CA HIS A 14 10.92 12.43 18.95
C HIS A 14 9.78 12.54 19.96
N ASP A 15 10.09 12.30 21.22
CA ASP A 15 9.14 12.42 22.31
C ASP A 15 8.79 13.89 22.63
N GLU A 16 7.90 14.08 23.58
CA GLU A 16 7.46 15.42 24.06
C GLU A 16 8.60 16.30 24.60
N ASN A 17 9.74 15.71 24.95
CA ASN A 17 10.94 16.42 25.39
C ASN A 17 11.91 16.73 24.25
N GLY A 18 11.54 16.43 23.02
CA GLY A 18 12.35 16.62 21.81
C GLY A 18 13.50 15.59 21.67
N LYS A 19 13.47 14.50 22.43
CA LYS A 19 14.46 13.43 22.32
C LYS A 19 14.01 12.43 21.25
N PHE A 20 14.92 12.12 20.31
CA PHE A 20 14.66 11.07 19.32
C PHE A 20 14.36 9.73 19.99
N ALA A 21 13.39 9.01 19.45
CA ALA A 21 13.07 7.65 19.86
C ALA A 21 14.15 6.67 19.37
N ALA A 22 15.40 6.93 19.78
CA ALA A 22 16.56 6.16 19.40
C ALA A 22 16.74 4.93 20.32
N GLY A 23 17.43 3.92 19.81
CA GLY A 23 17.68 2.67 20.53
C GLY A 23 17.58 1.48 19.59
N ASN A 24 17.24 0.31 20.11
CA ASN A 24 16.92 -0.82 19.24
C ASN A 24 15.66 -0.49 18.40
N PRO A 25 15.56 -0.96 17.14
CA PRO A 25 14.36 -0.77 16.35
C PRO A 25 13.11 -1.22 17.13
N HIS A 26 12.12 -0.36 17.21
CA HIS A 26 10.91 -0.60 18.01
C HIS A 26 9.70 0.13 17.40
N MET A 27 8.52 -0.19 17.89
CA MET A 27 7.29 0.50 17.50
C MET A 27 7.03 1.71 18.41
N VAL A 28 6.54 2.77 17.80
CA VAL A 28 6.04 3.98 18.48
C VAL A 28 4.61 4.24 18.08
N GLN A 29 3.80 4.70 19.02
CA GLN A 29 2.46 5.22 18.72
C GLN A 29 2.57 6.70 18.41
N ILE A 30 2.16 7.10 17.21
CA ILE A 30 2.04 8.50 16.80
C ILE A 30 0.55 8.86 16.76
N LYS A 31 0.18 10.03 17.29
CA LYS A 31 -1.21 10.48 17.32
C LYS A 31 -1.31 11.88 16.73
N ASN A 32 -2.04 12.00 15.62
CA ASN A 32 -2.42 13.27 14.99
C ASN A 32 -1.24 14.24 14.78
N LEU A 33 -0.09 13.75 14.34
CA LEU A 33 1.04 14.60 13.95
C LEU A 33 1.03 14.81 12.44
N SER A 34 1.55 15.96 12.01
CA SER A 34 1.85 16.21 10.59
C SER A 34 3.26 16.76 10.42
N ALA A 35 3.81 16.55 9.24
CA ALA A 35 5.10 17.08 8.84
C ALA A 35 5.07 17.44 7.34
N PRO A 36 5.89 18.40 6.90
CA PRO A 36 6.01 18.71 5.47
C PRO A 36 6.43 17.49 4.66
N SER A 37 5.86 17.33 3.46
CA SER A 37 6.27 16.30 2.52
C SER A 37 7.72 16.46 2.09
N GLU A 38 8.44 15.35 1.95
CA GLU A 38 9.84 15.34 1.51
C GLU A 38 10.03 15.68 0.02
N ASP A 39 8.96 15.66 -0.77
CA ASP A 39 8.98 15.95 -2.21
C ASP A 39 9.11 17.45 -2.55
N GLY A 40 9.12 18.30 -1.54
CA GLY A 40 9.21 19.75 -1.70
C GLY A 40 7.92 20.41 -2.23
N SER A 41 6.81 19.67 -2.32
CA SER A 41 5.52 20.20 -2.79
C SER A 41 4.89 21.21 -1.85
N GLY A 42 5.34 21.24 -0.60
CA GLY A 42 4.71 22.00 0.49
C GLY A 42 3.44 21.36 1.04
N ALA A 43 3.08 20.16 0.57
CA ALA A 43 2.01 19.36 1.15
C ALA A 43 2.40 18.86 2.55
N GLU A 44 1.41 18.57 3.39
CA GLU A 44 1.64 17.93 4.69
C GLU A 44 1.32 16.43 4.62
N VAL A 45 2.17 15.63 5.26
CA VAL A 45 1.93 14.20 5.50
C VAL A 45 1.44 14.04 6.93
N SER A 46 0.32 13.35 7.11
CA SER A 46 -0.26 13.07 8.42
C SER A 46 0.19 11.70 8.93
N PHE A 47 0.54 11.68 10.21
CA PHE A 47 0.96 10.47 10.93
C PHE A 47 0.01 10.19 12.09
N ASP A 48 -0.69 9.07 12.01
CA ASP A 48 -1.57 8.58 13.06
C ASP A 48 -1.59 7.04 13.01
N GLY A 49 -1.20 6.39 14.11
CA GLY A 49 -1.07 4.95 14.21
C GLY A 49 0.23 4.46 14.82
N CYS A 50 0.50 3.17 14.66
CA CYS A 50 1.75 2.55 15.08
C CYS A 50 2.79 2.57 13.96
N TYR A 51 4.00 2.99 14.28
CA TYR A 51 5.09 3.13 13.33
C TYR A 51 6.34 2.40 13.80
N MET A 52 7.06 1.82 12.84
CA MET A 52 8.37 1.24 13.10
C MET A 52 9.45 2.30 12.97
N VAL A 53 10.26 2.45 13.99
CA VAL A 53 11.45 3.32 13.98
C VAL A 53 12.73 2.50 14.08
N ASN A 54 13.79 3.00 13.45
CA ASN A 54 15.12 2.41 13.54
C ASN A 54 15.88 2.89 14.80
N ASN A 55 17.14 2.51 14.91
CA ASN A 55 18.01 2.86 16.05
C ASN A 55 18.29 4.37 16.21
N LEU A 56 17.96 5.19 15.23
CA LEU A 56 18.08 6.66 15.29
C LEU A 56 16.73 7.35 15.49
N GLY A 57 15.63 6.58 15.61
CA GLY A 57 14.26 7.12 15.66
C GLY A 57 13.69 7.50 14.30
N LYS A 58 14.36 7.13 13.19
CA LYS A 58 13.85 7.34 11.84
C LYS A 58 12.74 6.34 11.54
N LEU A 59 11.62 6.81 11.00
CA LEU A 59 10.56 5.95 10.47
C LEU A 59 11.09 5.09 9.33
N SER A 60 10.63 3.85 9.24
CA SER A 60 11.01 2.97 8.13
C SER A 60 10.51 3.57 6.81
N ALA A 61 11.37 3.56 5.80
CA ALA A 61 11.07 4.14 4.48
C ALA A 61 10.78 3.08 3.40
N SER A 62 10.51 1.85 3.79
CA SER A 62 10.19 0.77 2.86
C SER A 62 9.15 -0.18 3.45
N PRO A 63 8.26 -0.73 2.61
CA PRO A 63 7.31 -1.75 3.03
C PRO A 63 8.03 -2.96 3.62
N GLN A 64 7.48 -3.55 4.68
CA GLN A 64 8.07 -4.71 5.34
C GLN A 64 7.00 -5.54 6.06
N VAL A 65 7.29 -6.81 6.27
CA VAL A 65 6.54 -7.68 7.17
C VAL A 65 7.40 -7.97 8.39
N ARG A 66 6.80 -7.89 9.58
CA ARG A 66 7.50 -8.20 10.83
C ARG A 66 6.66 -9.09 11.73
N TYR A 67 7.34 -10.01 12.38
CA TYR A 67 6.75 -10.79 13.45
C TYR A 67 6.85 -10.01 14.77
N MET A 68 5.72 -9.87 15.45
CA MET A 68 5.62 -9.32 16.81
C MET A 68 5.41 -10.46 17.79
N ASP A 69 6.22 -10.49 18.84
CA ASP A 69 6.10 -11.49 19.90
C ASP A 69 5.52 -10.82 21.15
N ASN A 70 4.20 -10.87 21.29
CA ASN A 70 3.45 -10.29 22.43
C ASN A 70 3.87 -8.84 22.76
N LEU A 71 4.15 -8.06 21.73
CA LEU A 71 4.57 -6.66 21.87
C LEU A 71 3.40 -5.79 22.33
N VAL A 72 3.57 -5.07 23.43
CA VAL A 72 2.55 -4.16 23.96
C VAL A 72 2.88 -2.72 23.57
N VAL A 73 1.98 -2.07 22.85
CA VAL A 73 2.05 -0.65 22.48
C VAL A 73 0.70 0.00 22.80
N ASP A 74 0.71 1.06 23.57
CA ASP A 74 -0.50 1.81 24.00
C ASP A 74 -1.65 0.90 24.49
N LYS A 75 -1.31 -0.08 25.33
CA LYS A 75 -2.23 -1.10 25.92
C LYS A 75 -2.76 -2.16 24.94
N THR A 76 -2.38 -2.13 23.68
CA THR A 76 -2.72 -3.16 22.71
C THR A 76 -1.57 -4.14 22.60
N THR A 77 -1.87 -5.44 22.63
CA THR A 77 -0.87 -6.51 22.45
C THR A 77 -0.90 -6.97 21.00
N TYR A 78 0.27 -6.99 20.37
CA TYR A 78 0.46 -7.45 19.00
C TYR A 78 1.23 -8.76 19.02
N ASN A 79 0.67 -9.79 18.38
CA ASN A 79 1.29 -11.11 18.27
C ASN A 79 1.03 -11.69 16.88
N GLY A 80 2.09 -12.05 16.15
CA GLY A 80 2.01 -12.55 14.78
C GLY A 80 2.68 -11.66 13.76
N LEU A 81 2.36 -11.85 12.50
CA LEU A 81 2.95 -11.14 11.37
C LEU A 81 2.08 -9.94 10.97
N TYR A 82 2.71 -8.78 10.85
CA TYR A 82 2.07 -7.52 10.50
C TYR A 82 2.77 -6.88 9.30
N TYR A 83 1.97 -6.24 8.45
CA TYR A 83 2.45 -5.47 7.32
C TYR A 83 2.64 -4.00 7.70
N PHE A 84 3.75 -3.43 7.26
CA PHE A 84 4.08 -2.01 7.40
C PHE A 84 4.26 -1.40 6.01
N ASP A 85 3.68 -0.24 5.80
CA ASP A 85 3.76 0.49 4.54
C ASP A 85 5.13 1.16 4.30
N GLY A 86 5.23 1.93 3.21
CA GLY A 86 6.44 2.66 2.83
C GLY A 86 6.84 3.79 3.77
N TYR A 87 5.98 4.16 4.73
CA TYR A 87 6.28 5.13 5.79
C TYR A 87 6.53 4.47 7.15
N GLY A 88 6.58 3.14 7.18
CA GLY A 88 6.73 2.37 8.41
C GLY A 88 5.48 2.32 9.27
N LYS A 89 4.32 2.72 8.75
CA LYS A 89 3.04 2.60 9.43
C LYS A 89 2.56 1.15 9.39
N MET A 90 2.23 0.60 10.55
CA MET A 90 1.55 -0.68 10.62
C MET A 90 0.13 -0.52 10.07
N ILE A 91 -0.23 -1.37 9.11
CA ILE A 91 -1.57 -1.38 8.53
C ILE A 91 -2.45 -2.27 9.41
N THR A 92 -3.50 -1.69 9.95
CA THR A 92 -4.45 -2.36 10.85
C THR A 92 -5.79 -2.64 10.19
N ASP A 93 -6.12 -1.91 9.13
CA ASP A 93 -7.33 -2.15 8.36
C ASP A 93 -7.19 -3.44 7.54
N PRO A 94 -8.23 -4.29 7.48
CA PRO A 94 -8.20 -5.50 6.68
C PRO A 94 -7.87 -5.22 5.21
N GLY A 95 -6.97 -6.01 4.63
CA GLY A 95 -6.59 -5.82 3.24
C GLY A 95 -5.71 -6.92 2.67
N ILE A 96 -5.67 -7.00 1.35
CA ILE A 96 -4.81 -7.90 0.59
C ILE A 96 -3.60 -7.10 0.09
N HIS A 97 -2.40 -7.59 0.41
CA HIS A 97 -1.14 -6.93 0.00
C HIS A 97 -0.30 -7.87 -0.84
N TYR A 98 0.20 -7.35 -1.98
CA TYR A 98 1.21 -8.07 -2.77
C TYR A 98 2.57 -7.93 -2.10
N LEU A 99 3.19 -9.07 -1.82
CA LEU A 99 4.50 -9.16 -1.19
C LEU A 99 5.45 -9.93 -2.10
N ASN A 100 6.68 -9.45 -2.20
CA ASN A 100 7.80 -10.15 -2.81
C ASN A 100 9.04 -9.82 -1.97
N MET A 101 9.17 -10.50 -0.83
CA MET A 101 10.23 -10.21 0.14
C MET A 101 10.51 -11.38 1.08
N ASN A 102 11.75 -11.44 1.59
CA ASN A 102 12.08 -12.29 2.72
C ASN A 102 11.82 -11.53 4.03
N ALA A 103 11.00 -12.10 4.89
CA ALA A 103 10.70 -11.52 6.21
C ALA A 103 10.38 -12.62 7.22
N ALA A 104 10.73 -12.41 8.49
CA ALA A 104 10.47 -13.35 9.59
C ALA A 104 10.90 -14.80 9.30
N GLY A 105 11.97 -15.00 8.52
CA GLY A 105 12.50 -16.32 8.19
C GLY A 105 11.77 -17.07 7.07
N GLN A 106 10.84 -16.42 6.38
CA GLN A 106 10.11 -17.00 5.24
C GLN A 106 10.12 -16.08 4.01
N MET A 107 9.94 -16.68 2.83
CA MET A 107 9.74 -15.94 1.58
C MET A 107 8.25 -15.69 1.38
N PHE A 108 7.91 -14.42 1.22
CA PHE A 108 6.60 -13.99 0.75
C PHE A 108 6.68 -13.74 -0.75
N ASP A 109 5.83 -14.40 -1.52
CA ASP A 109 5.74 -14.26 -2.97
C ASP A 109 4.27 -14.42 -3.40
N GLY A 110 3.61 -13.29 -3.64
CA GLY A 110 2.21 -13.25 -4.01
C GLY A 110 1.36 -12.33 -3.14
N TYR A 111 0.06 -12.58 -3.14
CA TYR A 111 -0.92 -11.81 -2.37
C TYR A 111 -1.18 -12.47 -1.03
N TYR A 112 -1.23 -11.67 0.04
CA TYR A 112 -1.47 -12.13 1.41
C TYR A 112 -2.53 -11.30 2.10
N TYR A 113 -3.38 -11.95 2.90
CA TYR A 113 -4.49 -11.30 3.58
C TYR A 113 -4.14 -10.95 5.03
N PHE A 114 -4.05 -9.66 5.30
CA PHE A 114 -3.86 -9.08 6.62
C PHE A 114 -5.20 -8.56 7.14
N GLY A 115 -6.00 -9.44 7.75
CA GLY A 115 -7.38 -9.15 8.16
C GLY A 115 -7.74 -9.69 9.51
N GLY A 116 -6.81 -10.27 10.24
CA GLY A 116 -7.01 -10.68 11.64
C GLY A 116 -7.05 -9.48 12.60
N GLU A 117 -7.12 -9.76 13.88
CA GLU A 117 -7.19 -8.71 14.91
C GLU A 117 -6.02 -7.72 14.79
N ASN A 118 -6.34 -6.42 14.71
CA ASN A 118 -5.36 -5.33 14.50
C ASN A 118 -4.49 -5.48 13.24
N GLY A 119 -5.00 -6.13 12.17
CA GLY A 119 -4.31 -6.28 10.91
C GLY A 119 -3.24 -7.37 10.88
N VAL A 120 -3.32 -8.38 11.76
CA VAL A 120 -2.42 -9.52 11.71
C VAL A 120 -2.68 -10.38 10.46
N LEU A 121 -1.62 -10.97 9.90
CA LEU A 121 -1.73 -11.94 8.82
C LEU A 121 -2.63 -13.12 9.27
N VAL A 122 -3.65 -13.40 8.48
CA VAL A 122 -4.54 -14.54 8.70
C VAL A 122 -3.83 -15.80 8.21
N GLN A 123 -3.42 -16.67 9.14
CA GLN A 123 -2.70 -17.91 8.84
C GLN A 123 -3.60 -19.13 9.11
N GLU A 124 -4.78 -19.11 8.52
CA GLU A 124 -5.75 -20.20 8.54
C GLU A 124 -6.55 -20.21 7.24
N GLU A 125 -6.99 -21.39 6.82
CA GLU A 125 -7.84 -21.51 5.65
C GLU A 125 -9.14 -20.74 5.83
N GLY A 126 -9.51 -19.98 4.79
CA GLY A 126 -10.71 -19.17 4.85
C GLY A 126 -11.01 -18.44 3.56
N THR A 127 -11.74 -17.34 3.70
CA THR A 127 -12.12 -16.49 2.57
C THR A 127 -12.08 -15.04 3.02
N THR A 128 -11.48 -14.17 2.20
CA THR A 128 -11.51 -12.72 2.47
C THR A 128 -12.95 -12.17 2.37
N PRO A 129 -13.22 -10.99 2.92
CA PRO A 129 -14.52 -10.34 2.76
C PRO A 129 -14.96 -10.17 1.30
N GLU A 130 -13.99 -10.03 0.37
CA GLU A 130 -14.21 -9.90 -1.06
C GLU A 130 -14.41 -11.26 -1.76
N GLY A 131 -14.36 -12.38 -1.01
CA GLY A 131 -14.61 -13.72 -1.51
C GLY A 131 -13.41 -14.43 -2.14
N PHE A 132 -12.17 -14.00 -1.85
CA PHE A 132 -10.96 -14.71 -2.29
C PHE A 132 -10.57 -15.80 -1.28
N PRO A 133 -10.29 -17.03 -1.72
CA PRO A 133 -9.76 -18.07 -0.85
C PRO A 133 -8.40 -17.68 -0.27
N VAL A 134 -8.20 -18.01 1.01
CA VAL A 134 -6.95 -17.83 1.75
C VAL A 134 -6.50 -19.19 2.24
N ASP A 135 -5.23 -19.52 2.02
CA ASP A 135 -4.64 -20.76 2.52
C ASP A 135 -4.13 -20.64 3.97
N GLU A 136 -3.66 -21.75 4.53
CA GLU A 136 -3.12 -21.83 5.90
C GLU A 136 -1.87 -20.96 6.14
N THR A 137 -1.26 -20.41 5.08
CA THR A 137 -0.12 -19.49 5.18
C THR A 137 -0.53 -18.02 5.12
N GLY A 138 -1.80 -17.76 4.90
CA GLY A 138 -2.35 -16.42 4.66
C GLY A 138 -2.23 -15.94 3.22
N LYS A 139 -1.77 -16.82 2.32
CA LYS A 139 -1.67 -16.51 0.90
C LYS A 139 -3.05 -16.57 0.25
N VAL A 140 -3.36 -15.53 -0.50
CA VAL A 140 -4.61 -15.44 -1.25
C VAL A 140 -4.46 -16.19 -2.57
N GLU A 141 -5.34 -17.14 -2.79
CA GLU A 141 -5.44 -17.78 -4.10
C GLU A 141 -6.06 -16.80 -5.10
N THR A 142 -5.21 -16.23 -5.93
CA THR A 142 -5.69 -15.49 -7.10
C THR A 142 -6.07 -16.50 -8.17
N LYS A 143 -7.35 -16.81 -8.29
CA LYS A 143 -7.82 -17.46 -9.51
C LYS A 143 -7.52 -16.51 -10.66
N ASP A 144 -6.80 -17.00 -11.65
CA ASP A 144 -6.82 -16.36 -12.96
C ASP A 144 -8.23 -16.46 -13.50
N LEU A 145 -9.02 -15.43 -13.26
CA LEU A 145 -10.41 -15.36 -13.73
C LEU A 145 -10.47 -15.07 -15.22
N GLY A 146 -9.32 -14.82 -15.85
CA GLY A 146 -9.26 -14.34 -17.23
C GLY A 146 -9.98 -13.00 -17.42
N MET A 147 -10.13 -12.59 -18.67
CA MET A 147 -10.84 -11.34 -19.02
C MET A 147 -12.32 -11.37 -18.62
N GLU A 148 -12.99 -12.50 -18.76
CA GLU A 148 -14.41 -12.67 -18.40
C GLU A 148 -14.65 -12.51 -16.89
N GLY A 149 -13.79 -13.10 -16.08
CA GLY A 149 -13.87 -12.95 -14.61
C GLY A 149 -13.53 -11.53 -14.15
N LEU A 150 -12.59 -10.86 -14.80
CA LEU A 150 -12.27 -9.45 -14.53
C LEU A 150 -13.45 -8.54 -14.90
N GLU A 151 -14.09 -8.77 -16.04
CA GLU A 151 -15.28 -8.05 -16.48
C GLU A 151 -16.42 -8.18 -15.46
N THR A 152 -16.70 -9.40 -15.02
CA THR A 152 -17.72 -9.69 -14.00
C THR A 152 -17.44 -8.94 -12.70
N ARG A 153 -16.23 -9.03 -12.19
CA ARG A 153 -15.80 -8.35 -10.94
C ARG A 153 -15.88 -6.82 -11.03
N LEU A 154 -15.44 -6.25 -12.14
CA LEU A 154 -15.54 -4.81 -12.37
C LEU A 154 -17.00 -4.35 -12.47
N THR A 155 -17.85 -5.14 -13.11
CA THR A 155 -19.29 -4.85 -13.19
C THR A 155 -19.94 -4.83 -11.81
N GLU A 156 -19.66 -5.82 -10.97
CA GLU A 156 -20.15 -5.89 -9.60
C GLU A 156 -19.63 -4.71 -8.76
N LEU A 157 -18.33 -4.44 -8.82
CA LEU A 157 -17.68 -3.37 -8.07
C LEU A 157 -18.26 -2.00 -8.43
N LEU A 158 -18.32 -1.68 -9.72
CA LEU A 158 -18.83 -0.41 -10.21
C LEU A 158 -20.34 -0.25 -9.95
N GLY A 159 -21.09 -1.35 -9.96
CA GLY A 159 -22.50 -1.37 -9.59
C GLY A 159 -22.76 -1.04 -8.10
N SER A 160 -21.75 -1.15 -7.25
CA SER A 160 -21.84 -0.79 -5.83
C SER A 160 -21.63 0.70 -5.54
N TYR A 161 -21.16 1.48 -6.51
CA TYR A 161 -20.92 2.92 -6.38
C TYR A 161 -21.93 3.73 -7.19
N ASP A 162 -22.36 4.85 -6.62
CA ASP A 162 -23.15 5.82 -7.37
C ASP A 162 -22.29 6.53 -8.41
N GLY A 163 -22.80 6.61 -9.64
CA GLY A 163 -22.11 7.30 -10.72
C GLY A 163 -22.33 6.68 -12.09
N THR A 164 -21.76 7.31 -13.10
CA THR A 164 -21.71 6.80 -14.47
C THR A 164 -20.28 6.43 -14.81
N TRP A 165 -20.06 5.18 -15.15
CA TRP A 165 -18.75 4.60 -15.38
C TRP A 165 -18.57 4.19 -16.84
N SER A 166 -17.38 4.37 -17.35
CA SER A 166 -16.93 3.82 -18.62
C SER A 166 -15.51 3.28 -18.43
N VAL A 167 -15.34 1.98 -18.63
CA VAL A 167 -14.06 1.28 -18.41
C VAL A 167 -13.73 0.49 -19.66
N TYR A 168 -12.55 0.65 -20.18
CA TYR A 168 -11.97 -0.16 -21.25
C TYR A 168 -10.75 -0.89 -20.72
N VAL A 169 -10.71 -2.21 -20.93
CA VAL A 169 -9.60 -3.07 -20.54
C VAL A 169 -9.07 -3.81 -21.76
N LYS A 170 -7.77 -3.85 -21.94
CA LYS A 170 -7.09 -4.61 -22.98
C LYS A 170 -5.90 -5.37 -22.41
N ASP A 171 -5.86 -6.68 -22.62
CA ASP A 171 -4.67 -7.49 -22.39
C ASP A 171 -3.73 -7.39 -23.60
N LEU A 172 -2.55 -6.81 -23.36
CA LEU A 172 -1.56 -6.58 -24.42
C LEU A 172 -0.80 -7.86 -24.81
N THR A 173 -0.98 -8.97 -24.10
CA THR A 173 -0.29 -10.24 -24.37
C THR A 173 -1.05 -11.13 -25.34
N ASN A 174 -2.38 -11.10 -25.28
CA ASN A 174 -3.26 -11.98 -26.06
C ASN A 174 -4.33 -11.22 -26.86
N ASP A 175 -4.29 -9.88 -26.81
CA ASP A 175 -5.16 -8.96 -27.57
C ASP A 175 -6.66 -9.06 -27.18
N GLN A 176 -6.98 -9.73 -26.06
CA GLN A 176 -8.33 -9.75 -25.51
C GLN A 176 -8.70 -8.40 -24.93
N GLU A 177 -9.94 -8.00 -25.11
CA GLU A 177 -10.44 -6.72 -24.61
C GLU A 177 -11.92 -6.78 -24.25
N PHE A 178 -12.34 -5.92 -23.33
CA PHE A 178 -13.76 -5.65 -23.06
C PHE A 178 -13.97 -4.19 -22.70
N ASP A 179 -15.23 -3.78 -22.81
CA ASP A 179 -15.63 -2.44 -22.43
C ASP A 179 -16.91 -2.48 -21.56
N LEU A 180 -16.94 -1.68 -20.49
CA LEU A 180 -18.07 -1.53 -19.58
C LEU A 180 -18.60 -0.11 -19.70
N GLY A 181 -19.85 0.05 -20.14
CA GLY A 181 -20.52 1.34 -20.23
C GLY A 181 -20.08 2.18 -21.42
N SER A 182 -20.85 2.09 -22.51
CA SER A 182 -20.62 2.82 -23.76
C SER A 182 -21.06 4.30 -23.73
N GLN A 183 -21.25 4.89 -22.55
CA GLN A 183 -21.73 6.26 -22.44
C GLN A 183 -20.62 7.28 -22.70
N SER A 184 -20.95 8.35 -23.42
CA SER A 184 -20.04 9.47 -23.62
C SER A 184 -19.88 10.24 -22.31
N LEU A 185 -18.68 10.19 -21.73
CA LEU A 185 -18.33 10.94 -20.53
C LEU A 185 -17.50 12.17 -20.89
N TYR A 186 -17.66 13.24 -20.10
CA TYR A 186 -16.84 14.44 -20.26
C TYR A 186 -15.41 14.13 -19.84
N SER A 187 -14.48 14.16 -20.80
CA SER A 187 -13.11 13.69 -20.64
C SER A 187 -12.22 14.62 -19.78
N ALA A 188 -12.70 15.83 -19.46
CA ALA A 188 -11.96 16.81 -18.67
C ALA A 188 -10.49 16.94 -19.11
N SER A 189 -9.55 16.76 -18.18
CA SER A 189 -8.12 16.85 -18.47
C SER A 189 -7.52 15.63 -19.17
N LEU A 190 -8.25 14.54 -19.35
CA LEU A 190 -7.77 13.31 -19.98
C LEU A 190 -7.30 13.57 -21.44
N ILE A 191 -7.97 14.50 -22.14
CA ILE A 191 -7.58 14.89 -23.49
C ILE A 191 -6.12 15.38 -23.59
N LYS A 192 -5.59 15.93 -22.49
CA LYS A 192 -4.19 16.41 -22.45
C LYS A 192 -3.18 15.27 -22.65
N ALA A 193 -3.50 14.04 -22.22
CA ALA A 193 -2.63 12.88 -22.42
C ALA A 193 -2.51 12.53 -23.92
N PHE A 194 -3.61 12.61 -24.66
CA PHE A 194 -3.60 12.38 -26.11
C PHE A 194 -2.85 13.46 -26.87
N VAL A 195 -3.03 14.73 -26.50
CA VAL A 195 -2.30 15.84 -27.07
C VAL A 195 -0.80 15.70 -26.81
N MET A 196 -0.40 15.33 -25.59
CA MET A 196 0.99 15.11 -25.25
C MET A 196 1.59 13.94 -26.02
N ALA A 197 0.89 12.81 -26.12
CA ALA A 197 1.34 11.65 -26.88
C ALA A 197 1.53 11.98 -28.37
N GLN A 198 0.60 12.72 -28.97
CA GLN A 198 0.69 13.15 -30.36
C GLN A 198 1.84 14.14 -30.57
N THR A 199 2.03 15.09 -29.66
CA THR A 199 3.16 16.03 -29.72
C THR A 199 4.48 15.30 -29.65
N TYR A 200 4.59 14.30 -28.76
CA TYR A 200 5.79 13.49 -28.62
C TYR A 200 6.08 12.67 -29.90
N ALA A 201 5.05 12.02 -30.45
CA ALA A 201 5.18 11.28 -31.71
C ALA A 201 5.64 12.17 -32.87
N LEU A 202 5.08 13.38 -33.01
CA LEU A 202 5.49 14.34 -34.01
C LEU A 202 6.92 14.85 -33.80
N SER A 203 7.32 15.04 -32.54
CA SER A 203 8.71 15.47 -32.21
C SER A 203 9.75 14.42 -32.63
N LEU A 204 9.43 13.14 -32.57
CA LEU A 204 10.35 12.06 -32.97
C LEU A 204 10.50 11.93 -34.48
N ILE A 205 9.56 12.46 -35.28
CA ILE A 205 9.63 12.43 -36.74
C ILE A 205 10.63 13.47 -37.27
N HIS A 206 10.98 14.49 -36.47
CA HIS A 206 11.86 15.60 -36.86
C HIS A 206 13.28 15.52 -36.28
N ILE A 207 13.62 14.41 -35.62
CA ILE A 207 14.97 14.09 -35.16
C ILE A 207 15.56 13.02 -36.07
#